data_ce180ad7dbc63d55b8b9060a96e67949
#
_entry.id   ce180ad7dbc63d55b8b9060a96e67949
#
_cell.length_a   1.000
_cell.length_b   1.000
_cell.length_c   1.000
_cell.angle_alpha   90.00
_cell.angle_beta   90.00
_cell.angle_gamma   90.00
#
_symmetry.space_group_name_H-M   'P 1'
#
loop_
_entity.id
_entity.type
_entity.pdbx_description
1 polymer ?
#
loop_
_entity_poly.entity_id
_entity_poly.type
_entity_poly.pdbx_seq_one_letter_code
_entity_poly.pdbx_strand_id
1 'polypeptide(L)'
;MKFFHKSIISSLFKFLLLAFSILFNNLALAEENLYDRGKELVEQKEYQKALKAFELAAKSGNLDALTALGVMYIGGIGVDQNNLKGYDYIKKAADKSDPKAQYTLGALYYLGAGVEKDYKKAFNWLNLASEQNYIDAKYNLGVMYEFGEGVEKSYEKAYEYYLFAARRDNLESQIRVAEMYKDGIGTKKDLDKSAYWLTRIENSK
;
A
#
# COMPACT_ATOMS: atom_id res chain seq x y z
N MET A 1 -12.88 44.37 -38.35
CA MET A 1 -13.61 43.98 -37.12
C MET A 1 -13.55 42.48 -36.79
N LYS A 2 -13.60 41.54 -37.72
CA LYS A 2 -13.59 40.08 -37.44
C LYS A 2 -12.27 39.51 -36.85
N PHE A 3 -11.11 40.13 -37.11
CA PHE A 3 -9.81 39.67 -36.59
C PHE A 3 -9.58 40.00 -35.11
N PHE A 4 -10.09 41.15 -34.65
CA PHE A 4 -9.98 41.58 -33.24
C PHE A 4 -10.79 40.67 -32.31
N HIS A 5 -11.94 40.16 -32.75
CA HIS A 5 -12.79 39.29 -31.96
C HIS A 5 -12.16 37.89 -31.72
N LYS A 6 -11.49 37.33 -32.74
CA LYS A 6 -10.80 36.03 -32.61
C LYS A 6 -9.62 36.06 -31.63
N SER A 7 -8.87 37.16 -31.61
CA SER A 7 -7.72 37.33 -30.70
C SER A 7 -8.15 37.46 -29.25
N ILE A 8 -9.23 38.18 -28.96
CA ILE A 8 -9.76 38.35 -27.60
C ILE A 8 -10.34 37.03 -27.06
N ILE A 9 -11.08 36.30 -27.89
CA ILE A 9 -11.65 34.99 -27.52
C ILE A 9 -10.52 33.95 -27.22
N SER A 10 -9.47 33.93 -28.06
CA SER A 10 -8.31 33.07 -27.84
C SER A 10 -7.54 33.41 -26.56
N SER A 11 -7.40 34.71 -26.24
CA SER A 11 -6.74 35.15 -25.01
C SER A 11 -7.57 34.85 -23.77
N LEU A 12 -8.87 35.05 -23.81
CA LEU A 12 -9.80 34.67 -22.73
C LEU A 12 -9.81 33.16 -22.48
N PHE A 13 -9.79 32.36 -23.55
CA PHE A 13 -9.73 30.87 -23.41
C PHE A 13 -8.42 30.42 -22.78
N LYS A 14 -7.28 30.98 -23.16
CA LYS A 14 -5.99 30.69 -22.51
C LYS A 14 -5.96 31.08 -21.04
N PHE A 15 -6.54 32.26 -20.72
CA PHE A 15 -6.64 32.72 -19.33
C PHE A 15 -7.53 31.81 -18.47
N LEU A 16 -8.66 31.35 -19.02
CA LEU A 16 -9.55 30.38 -18.36
C LEU A 16 -8.87 29.02 -18.14
N LEU A 17 -8.11 28.53 -19.13
CA LEU A 17 -7.33 27.28 -18.97
C LEU A 17 -6.25 27.42 -17.90
N LEU A 18 -5.55 28.56 -17.84
CA LEU A 18 -4.53 28.84 -16.84
C LEU A 18 -5.16 28.94 -15.44
N ALA A 19 -6.27 29.65 -15.30
CA ALA A 19 -6.99 29.79 -14.05
C ALA A 19 -7.52 28.44 -13.57
N PHE A 20 -8.02 27.61 -14.49
CA PHE A 20 -8.48 26.25 -14.19
C PHE A 20 -7.33 25.35 -13.72
N SER A 21 -6.15 25.43 -14.39
CA SER A 21 -4.97 24.64 -13.97
C SER A 21 -4.44 25.06 -12.60
N ILE A 22 -4.44 26.35 -12.28
CA ILE A 22 -4.03 26.86 -10.96
C ILE A 22 -5.03 26.42 -9.89
N LEU A 23 -6.32 26.49 -10.17
CA LEU A 23 -7.38 26.04 -9.25
C LEU A 23 -7.28 24.55 -8.98
N PHE A 24 -7.02 23.76 -10.03
CA PHE A 24 -6.85 22.30 -9.93
C PHE A 24 -5.60 21.92 -9.13
N ASN A 25 -4.46 22.61 -9.36
CA ASN A 25 -3.25 22.39 -8.57
C ASN A 25 -3.43 22.78 -7.10
N ASN A 26 -4.11 23.89 -6.82
CA ASN A 26 -4.38 24.30 -5.43
C ASN A 26 -5.32 23.33 -4.71
N LEU A 27 -6.28 22.76 -5.45
CA LEU A 27 -7.18 21.73 -4.90
C LEU A 27 -6.41 20.46 -4.58
N ALA A 28 -5.56 19.97 -5.49
CA ALA A 28 -4.73 18.79 -5.30
C ALA A 28 -3.77 18.94 -4.10
N LEU A 29 -3.12 20.11 -3.95
CA LEU A 29 -2.27 20.42 -2.79
C LEU A 29 -3.05 20.47 -1.47
N ALA A 30 -4.29 20.97 -1.50
CA ALA A 30 -5.16 20.98 -0.32
C ALA A 30 -5.62 19.57 0.08
N GLU A 31 -5.82 18.68 -0.89
CA GLU A 31 -6.21 17.28 -0.67
C GLU A 31 -5.08 16.43 -0.10
N GLU A 32 -3.85 16.60 -0.62
CA GLU A 32 -2.65 15.98 -0.07
C GLU A 32 -2.41 16.42 1.37
N ASN A 33 -2.62 17.70 1.66
CA ASN A 33 -2.51 18.26 3.01
C ASN A 33 -3.53 17.63 4.00
N LEU A 34 -4.76 17.29 3.56
CA LEU A 34 -5.76 16.68 4.45
C LEU A 34 -5.40 15.25 4.87
N TYR A 35 -4.86 14.43 3.97
CA TYR A 35 -4.39 13.09 4.31
C TYR A 35 -3.18 13.13 5.24
N ASP A 36 -2.17 13.95 4.94
CA ASP A 36 -1.00 14.12 5.77
C ASP A 36 -1.36 14.68 7.16
N ARG A 37 -2.28 15.64 7.20
CA ARG A 37 -2.83 16.13 8.48
C ARG A 37 -3.53 15.01 9.27
N GLY A 38 -4.24 14.12 8.59
CA GLY A 38 -4.83 12.92 9.22
C GLY A 38 -3.78 12.02 9.87
N LYS A 39 -2.65 11.78 9.20
CA LYS A 39 -1.52 11.00 9.75
C LYS A 39 -0.92 11.66 10.99
N GLU A 40 -0.62 12.95 10.93
CA GLU A 40 -0.11 13.71 12.08
C GLU A 40 -1.06 13.61 13.29
N LEU A 41 -2.36 13.71 13.06
CA LEU A 41 -3.37 13.58 14.11
C LEU A 41 -3.43 12.17 14.71
N VAL A 42 -3.16 11.13 13.92
CA VAL A 42 -3.01 9.75 14.43
C VAL A 42 -1.79 9.65 15.35
N GLU A 43 -0.65 10.22 14.95
CA GLU A 43 0.57 10.25 15.79
C GLU A 43 0.35 10.99 17.11
N GLN A 44 -0.43 12.08 17.08
CA GLN A 44 -0.86 12.85 18.26
C GLN A 44 -1.96 12.14 19.08
N LYS A 45 -2.42 10.95 18.64
CA LYS A 45 -3.54 10.20 19.24
C LYS A 45 -4.89 10.94 19.22
N GLU A 46 -5.02 11.96 18.37
CA GLU A 46 -6.24 12.73 18.17
C GLU A 46 -7.16 12.04 17.13
N TYR A 47 -7.52 10.79 17.40
CA TYR A 47 -8.12 9.88 16.43
C TYR A 47 -9.45 10.37 15.83
N GLN A 48 -10.30 11.04 16.59
CA GLN A 48 -11.57 11.58 16.07
C GLN A 48 -11.33 12.73 15.08
N LYS A 49 -10.28 13.55 15.31
CA LYS A 49 -9.90 14.59 14.34
C LYS A 49 -9.26 13.97 13.09
N ALA A 50 -8.41 12.94 13.28
CA ALA A 50 -7.84 12.18 12.18
C ALA A 50 -8.92 11.56 11.30
N LEU A 51 -9.95 10.94 11.90
CA LEU A 51 -11.08 10.38 11.18
C LEU A 51 -11.73 11.42 10.26
N LYS A 52 -12.03 12.62 10.78
CA LYS A 52 -12.61 13.72 9.99
C LYS A 52 -11.71 14.18 8.86
N ALA A 53 -10.41 14.27 9.09
CA ALA A 53 -9.43 14.65 8.05
C ALA A 53 -9.39 13.60 6.94
N PHE A 54 -9.35 12.30 7.28
CA PHE A 54 -9.41 11.22 6.30
C PHE A 54 -10.75 11.16 5.56
N GLU A 55 -11.88 11.44 6.22
CA GLU A 55 -13.18 11.51 5.55
C GLU A 55 -13.23 12.62 4.50
N LEU A 56 -12.64 13.77 4.78
CA LEU A 56 -12.54 14.87 3.81
C LEU A 56 -11.62 14.50 2.65
N ALA A 57 -10.43 13.95 2.94
CA ALA A 57 -9.49 13.49 1.90
C ALA A 57 -10.10 12.38 1.02
N ALA A 58 -10.83 11.43 1.62
CA ALA A 58 -11.50 10.36 0.88
C ALA A 58 -12.62 10.86 -0.02
N LYS A 59 -13.37 11.90 0.39
CA LYS A 59 -14.39 12.56 -0.44
C LYS A 59 -13.80 13.20 -1.69
N SER A 60 -12.58 13.70 -1.60
CA SER A 60 -11.84 14.26 -2.73
C SER A 60 -11.20 13.19 -3.61
N GLY A 61 -11.29 11.93 -3.24
CA GLY A 61 -10.80 10.81 -4.06
C GLY A 61 -9.47 10.20 -3.60
N ASN A 62 -8.91 10.66 -2.48
CA ASN A 62 -7.65 10.12 -1.95
C ASN A 62 -7.84 8.66 -1.51
N LEU A 63 -7.11 7.74 -2.16
CA LEU A 63 -7.24 6.29 -1.95
C LEU A 63 -6.56 5.83 -0.65
N ASP A 64 -5.45 6.46 -0.28
CA ASP A 64 -4.79 6.23 1.01
C ASP A 64 -5.70 6.58 2.18
N ALA A 65 -6.47 7.66 2.06
CA ALA A 65 -7.44 8.06 3.07
C ALA A 65 -8.59 7.04 3.20
N LEU A 66 -9.06 6.45 2.09
CA LEU A 66 -10.03 5.34 2.14
C LEU A 66 -9.44 4.14 2.89
N THR A 67 -8.18 3.79 2.61
CA THR A 67 -7.51 2.69 3.30
C THR A 67 -7.34 2.98 4.79
N ALA A 68 -6.93 4.21 5.16
CA ALA A 68 -6.80 4.64 6.56
C ALA A 68 -8.14 4.58 7.29
N LEU A 69 -9.24 5.08 6.70
CA LEU A 69 -10.58 4.94 7.25
C LEU A 69 -10.97 3.49 7.48
N GLY A 70 -10.68 2.63 6.50
CA GLY A 70 -10.94 1.21 6.62
C GLY A 70 -10.26 0.58 7.82
N VAL A 71 -8.97 0.85 8.01
CA VAL A 71 -8.18 0.38 9.16
C VAL A 71 -8.75 0.94 10.48
N MET A 72 -9.12 2.23 10.53
CA MET A 72 -9.71 2.84 11.73
C MET A 72 -11.03 2.17 12.11
N TYR A 73 -11.91 1.87 11.14
CA TYR A 73 -13.18 1.19 11.43
C TYR A 73 -13.00 -0.28 11.84
N ILE A 74 -12.03 -1.02 11.25
CA ILE A 74 -11.74 -2.40 11.65
C ILE A 74 -11.13 -2.45 13.06
N GLY A 75 -10.24 -1.50 13.36
CA GLY A 75 -9.56 -1.42 14.66
C GLY A 75 -10.34 -0.72 15.77
N GLY A 76 -11.48 -0.06 15.47
CA GLY A 76 -12.18 0.77 16.44
C GLY A 76 -11.35 1.98 16.89
N ILE A 77 -10.53 2.54 16.00
CA ILE A 77 -9.58 3.63 16.33
C ILE A 77 -10.30 4.97 16.19
N GLY A 78 -10.67 5.59 17.30
CA GLY A 78 -11.39 6.87 17.35
C GLY A 78 -12.83 6.80 16.84
N VAL A 79 -13.37 5.61 16.63
CA VAL A 79 -14.73 5.34 16.14
C VAL A 79 -15.17 3.96 16.64
N ASP A 80 -16.47 3.72 16.75
CA ASP A 80 -16.98 2.39 17.05
C ASP A 80 -16.53 1.38 15.98
N GLN A 81 -16.04 0.23 16.43
CA GLN A 81 -15.59 -0.82 15.53
C GLN A 81 -16.71 -1.26 14.59
N ASN A 82 -16.40 -1.27 13.30
CA ASN A 82 -17.32 -1.74 12.27
C ASN A 82 -16.56 -2.40 11.12
N ASN A 83 -16.40 -3.70 11.21
CA ASN A 83 -15.63 -4.50 10.26
C ASN A 83 -16.17 -4.39 8.83
N LEU A 84 -17.50 -4.39 8.66
CA LEU A 84 -18.11 -4.31 7.33
C LEU A 84 -17.81 -2.96 6.67
N LYS A 85 -18.00 -1.87 7.41
CA LYS A 85 -17.71 -0.52 6.90
C LYS A 85 -16.21 -0.35 6.61
N GLY A 86 -15.35 -0.90 7.46
CA GLY A 86 -13.91 -0.87 7.25
C GLY A 86 -13.49 -1.64 6.00
N TYR A 87 -14.03 -2.84 5.81
CA TYR A 87 -13.82 -3.63 4.60
C TYR A 87 -14.26 -2.88 3.34
N ASP A 88 -15.44 -2.26 3.34
CA ASP A 88 -15.97 -1.53 2.19
C ASP A 88 -15.07 -0.36 1.77
N TYR A 89 -14.50 0.37 2.74
CA TYR A 89 -13.55 1.43 2.46
C TYR A 89 -12.28 0.91 1.79
N ILE A 90 -11.67 -0.14 2.35
CA ILE A 90 -10.43 -0.74 1.79
C ILE A 90 -10.70 -1.35 0.42
N LYS A 91 -11.80 -2.10 0.29
CA LYS A 91 -12.21 -2.71 -0.99
C LYS A 91 -12.40 -1.67 -2.09
N LYS A 92 -13.01 -0.52 -1.77
CA LYS A 92 -13.21 0.58 -2.72
C LYS A 92 -11.88 1.17 -3.23
N ALA A 93 -10.86 1.25 -2.41
CA ALA A 93 -9.53 1.70 -2.83
C ALA A 93 -8.81 0.60 -3.63
N ALA A 94 -8.87 -0.65 -3.17
CA ALA A 94 -8.25 -1.80 -3.84
C ALA A 94 -8.82 -2.03 -5.25
N ASP A 95 -10.13 -1.86 -5.45
CA ASP A 95 -10.80 -1.96 -6.76
C ASP A 95 -10.36 -0.85 -7.74
N LYS A 96 -9.82 0.26 -7.20
CA LYS A 96 -9.18 1.32 -7.99
C LYS A 96 -7.69 1.07 -8.23
N SER A 97 -7.24 -0.15 -8.00
CA SER A 97 -5.86 -0.60 -8.20
C SER A 97 -4.84 0.10 -7.31
N ASP A 98 -5.24 0.63 -6.15
CA ASP A 98 -4.29 1.14 -5.17
C ASP A 98 -3.49 -0.02 -4.55
N PRO A 99 -2.15 -0.06 -4.67
CA PRO A 99 -1.36 -1.21 -4.24
C PRO A 99 -1.33 -1.39 -2.72
N LYS A 100 -1.43 -0.32 -1.95
CA LYS A 100 -1.49 -0.37 -0.49
C LYS A 100 -2.83 -0.92 -0.01
N ALA A 101 -3.93 -0.50 -0.65
CA ALA A 101 -5.26 -1.05 -0.36
C ALA A 101 -5.35 -2.53 -0.76
N GLN A 102 -4.80 -2.92 -1.91
CA GLN A 102 -4.73 -4.31 -2.34
C GLN A 102 -3.94 -5.17 -1.35
N TYR A 103 -2.76 -4.69 -0.91
CA TYR A 103 -1.99 -5.34 0.14
C TYR A 103 -2.79 -5.47 1.44
N THR A 104 -3.41 -4.37 1.87
CA THR A 104 -4.22 -4.35 3.12
C THR A 104 -5.37 -5.35 3.03
N LEU A 105 -6.09 -5.38 1.91
CA LEU A 105 -7.18 -6.33 1.70
C LEU A 105 -6.69 -7.79 1.69
N GLY A 106 -5.54 -8.05 1.07
CA GLY A 106 -4.86 -9.33 1.13
C GLY A 106 -4.53 -9.76 2.56
N ALA A 107 -3.97 -8.84 3.35
CA ALA A 107 -3.67 -9.09 4.77
C ALA A 107 -4.93 -9.35 5.61
N LEU A 108 -6.04 -8.65 5.35
CA LEU A 108 -7.32 -8.92 6.02
C LEU A 108 -7.81 -10.35 5.77
N TYR A 109 -7.77 -10.83 4.53
CA TYR A 109 -8.13 -12.20 4.19
C TYR A 109 -7.15 -13.23 4.76
N TYR A 110 -5.86 -12.91 4.81
CA TYR A 110 -4.83 -13.79 5.39
C TYR A 110 -5.03 -13.99 6.89
N LEU A 111 -5.33 -12.91 7.61
CA LEU A 111 -5.50 -12.92 9.07
C LEU A 111 -6.93 -13.31 9.51
N GLY A 112 -7.92 -13.14 8.65
CA GLY A 112 -9.34 -13.20 9.03
C GLY A 112 -9.78 -11.98 9.85
N ALA A 113 -9.13 -10.82 9.62
CA ALA A 113 -9.40 -9.61 10.38
C ALA A 113 -10.57 -8.83 9.76
N GLY A 114 -11.74 -8.92 10.37
CA GLY A 114 -12.96 -8.27 9.89
C GLY A 114 -13.65 -8.97 8.72
N VAL A 115 -13.06 -10.03 8.19
CA VAL A 115 -13.58 -10.91 7.13
C VAL A 115 -13.27 -12.37 7.48
N GLU A 116 -13.98 -13.30 6.87
CA GLU A 116 -13.63 -14.72 6.98
C GLU A 116 -12.24 -14.96 6.35
N LYS A 117 -11.40 -15.73 7.05
CA LYS A 117 -10.05 -16.09 6.60
C LYS A 117 -10.13 -16.86 5.28
N ASP A 118 -9.39 -16.38 4.27
CA ASP A 118 -9.35 -17.00 2.94
C ASP A 118 -7.97 -16.78 2.32
N TYR A 119 -7.11 -17.78 2.40
CA TYR A 119 -5.76 -17.72 1.86
C TYR A 119 -5.73 -17.57 0.31
N LYS A 120 -6.71 -18.10 -0.42
CA LYS A 120 -6.76 -17.91 -1.88
C LYS A 120 -7.09 -16.47 -2.25
N LYS A 121 -8.05 -15.85 -1.56
CA LYS A 121 -8.34 -14.44 -1.76
C LYS A 121 -7.17 -13.57 -1.32
N ALA A 122 -6.51 -13.92 -0.20
CA ALA A 122 -5.30 -13.22 0.25
C ALA A 122 -4.23 -13.24 -0.84
N PHE A 123 -3.92 -14.42 -1.39
CA PHE A 123 -2.94 -14.56 -2.46
C PHE A 123 -3.29 -13.70 -3.67
N ASN A 124 -4.53 -13.71 -4.13
CA ASN A 124 -4.93 -12.94 -5.30
C ASN A 124 -4.73 -11.43 -5.09
N TRP A 125 -5.12 -10.88 -3.92
CA TRP A 125 -4.96 -9.47 -3.63
C TRP A 125 -3.49 -9.08 -3.41
N LEU A 126 -2.72 -9.91 -2.73
CA LEU A 126 -1.27 -9.71 -2.55
C LEU A 126 -0.53 -9.79 -3.88
N ASN A 127 -0.96 -10.66 -4.80
CA ASN A 127 -0.35 -10.74 -6.13
C ASN A 127 -0.57 -9.46 -6.93
N LEU A 128 -1.79 -8.89 -6.93
CA LEU A 128 -2.07 -7.61 -7.58
C LEU A 128 -1.20 -6.47 -7.03
N ALA A 129 -1.02 -6.39 -5.72
CA ALA A 129 -0.11 -5.41 -5.11
C ALA A 129 1.36 -5.67 -5.50
N SER A 130 1.77 -6.93 -5.52
CA SER A 130 3.12 -7.39 -5.87
C SER A 130 3.49 -7.05 -7.32
N GLU A 131 2.56 -7.17 -8.25
CA GLU A 131 2.73 -6.78 -9.67
C GLU A 131 3.02 -5.28 -9.80
N GLN A 132 2.54 -4.47 -8.88
CA GLN A 132 2.85 -3.05 -8.75
C GLN A 132 4.12 -2.77 -7.92
N ASN A 133 4.93 -3.80 -7.63
CA ASN A 133 6.16 -3.72 -6.85
C ASN A 133 5.97 -3.29 -5.38
N TYR A 134 4.80 -3.54 -4.78
CA TYR A 134 4.61 -3.33 -3.35
C TYR A 134 5.43 -4.36 -2.55
N ILE A 135 6.46 -3.86 -1.84
CA ILE A 135 7.51 -4.71 -1.25
C ILE A 135 6.95 -5.69 -0.23
N ASP A 136 6.07 -5.21 0.67
CA ASP A 136 5.51 -6.05 1.72
C ASP A 136 4.58 -7.15 1.16
N ALA A 137 3.93 -6.88 0.01
CA ALA A 137 3.16 -7.91 -0.67
C ALA A 137 4.07 -9.02 -1.22
N LYS A 138 5.26 -8.68 -1.72
CA LYS A 138 6.22 -9.68 -2.16
C LYS A 138 6.74 -10.53 -0.99
N TYR A 139 7.03 -9.90 0.15
CA TYR A 139 7.38 -10.65 1.36
C TYR A 139 6.26 -11.63 1.74
N ASN A 140 5.02 -11.18 1.82
CA ASN A 140 3.90 -12.03 2.20
C ASN A 140 3.63 -13.16 1.19
N LEU A 141 3.82 -12.92 -0.10
CA LEU A 141 3.77 -14.01 -1.10
C LEU A 141 4.89 -15.03 -0.88
N GLY A 142 6.09 -14.59 -0.51
CA GLY A 142 7.16 -15.47 -0.08
C GLY A 142 6.74 -16.37 1.08
N VAL A 143 6.12 -15.81 2.11
CA VAL A 143 5.56 -16.56 3.24
C VAL A 143 4.51 -17.57 2.77
N MET A 144 3.57 -17.16 1.91
CA MET A 144 2.52 -18.04 1.41
C MET A 144 3.07 -19.22 0.62
N TYR A 145 4.10 -19.00 -0.21
CA TYR A 145 4.78 -20.11 -0.92
C TYR A 145 5.60 -20.99 0.02
N GLU A 146 6.22 -20.43 1.05
CA GLU A 146 7.02 -21.19 2.02
C GLU A 146 6.16 -22.19 2.81
N PHE A 147 4.95 -21.76 3.22
CA PHE A 147 4.06 -22.57 4.04
C PHE A 147 2.97 -23.31 3.23
N GLY A 148 2.78 -22.98 1.95
CA GLY A 148 1.75 -23.58 1.12
C GLY A 148 0.34 -23.04 1.44
N GLU A 149 0.25 -21.77 1.87
CA GLU A 149 -1.00 -21.15 2.28
C GLU A 149 -1.71 -20.51 1.07
N GLY A 150 -2.80 -21.11 0.63
CA GLY A 150 -3.55 -20.68 -0.55
C GLY A 150 -2.91 -21.00 -1.90
N VAL A 151 -1.70 -21.51 -1.91
CA VAL A 151 -0.90 -21.92 -3.08
C VAL A 151 -0.19 -23.23 -2.80
N GLU A 152 0.28 -23.91 -3.85
CA GLU A 152 1.19 -25.03 -3.71
C GLU A 152 2.52 -24.57 -3.12
N LYS A 153 3.00 -25.30 -2.10
CA LYS A 153 4.24 -25.00 -1.41
C LYS A 153 5.44 -25.06 -2.38
N SER A 154 6.27 -24.02 -2.37
CA SER A 154 7.53 -23.98 -3.12
C SER A 154 8.54 -23.09 -2.42
N TYR A 155 9.61 -23.67 -1.93
CA TYR A 155 10.73 -22.94 -1.34
C TYR A 155 11.50 -22.11 -2.38
N GLU A 156 11.56 -22.57 -3.63
CA GLU A 156 12.21 -21.83 -4.73
C GLU A 156 11.47 -20.53 -5.01
N LYS A 157 10.14 -20.58 -5.14
CA LYS A 157 9.33 -19.36 -5.31
C LYS A 157 9.39 -18.46 -4.08
N ALA A 158 9.33 -19.03 -2.88
CA ALA A 158 9.48 -18.26 -1.65
C ALA A 158 10.82 -17.49 -1.64
N TYR A 159 11.92 -18.17 -1.99
CA TYR A 159 13.23 -17.55 -2.10
C TYR A 159 13.25 -16.41 -3.14
N GLU A 160 12.65 -16.57 -4.31
CA GLU A 160 12.59 -15.52 -5.33
C GLU A 160 11.87 -14.27 -4.82
N TYR A 161 10.72 -14.44 -4.17
CA TYR A 161 9.96 -13.36 -3.59
C TYR A 161 10.70 -12.66 -2.44
N TYR A 162 11.29 -13.42 -1.53
CA TYR A 162 12.10 -12.87 -0.44
C TYR A 162 13.34 -12.14 -0.97
N LEU A 163 14.05 -12.72 -1.95
CA LEU A 163 15.22 -12.07 -2.52
C LEU A 163 14.89 -10.74 -3.20
N PHE A 164 13.74 -10.66 -3.86
CA PHE A 164 13.27 -9.41 -4.45
C PHE A 164 13.02 -8.34 -3.38
N ALA A 165 12.34 -8.68 -2.28
CA ALA A 165 12.04 -7.77 -1.19
C ALA A 165 13.31 -7.40 -0.40
N ALA A 166 14.20 -8.37 -0.14
CA ALA A 166 15.47 -8.17 0.55
C ALA A 166 16.38 -7.16 -0.14
N ARG A 167 16.43 -7.19 -1.48
CA ARG A 167 17.20 -6.23 -2.29
C ARG A 167 16.65 -4.80 -2.20
N ARG A 168 15.45 -4.62 -1.65
CA ARG A 168 14.77 -3.34 -1.43
C ARG A 168 14.65 -3.02 0.06
N ASP A 169 15.58 -3.54 0.83
CA ASP A 169 15.76 -3.26 2.26
C ASP A 169 14.61 -3.71 3.16
N ASN A 170 13.77 -4.67 2.70
CA ASN A 170 12.84 -5.34 3.60
C ASN A 170 13.62 -6.26 4.54
N LEU A 171 13.65 -5.90 5.82
CA LEU A 171 14.48 -6.53 6.85
C LEU A 171 14.13 -8.01 7.05
N GLU A 172 12.85 -8.32 7.14
CA GLU A 172 12.36 -9.69 7.34
C GLU A 172 12.79 -10.59 6.19
N SER A 173 12.72 -10.08 4.97
CA SER A 173 13.17 -10.79 3.78
C SER A 173 14.70 -10.97 3.75
N GLN A 174 15.47 -9.98 4.21
CA GLN A 174 16.94 -10.12 4.31
C GLN A 174 17.32 -11.25 5.27
N ILE A 175 16.64 -11.33 6.42
CA ILE A 175 16.84 -12.42 7.40
C ILE A 175 16.49 -13.77 6.76
N ARG A 176 15.32 -13.90 6.12
CA ARG A 176 14.91 -15.15 5.49
C ARG A 176 15.86 -15.59 4.37
N VAL A 177 16.33 -14.67 3.53
CA VAL A 177 17.30 -14.95 2.46
C VAL A 177 18.64 -15.43 3.03
N ALA A 178 19.11 -14.82 4.13
CA ALA A 178 20.33 -15.26 4.80
C ALA A 178 20.19 -16.70 5.33
N GLU A 179 19.06 -17.04 5.97
CA GLU A 179 18.76 -18.40 6.44
C GLU A 179 18.66 -19.39 5.28
N MET A 180 17.95 -19.03 4.21
CA MET A 180 17.80 -19.89 3.02
C MET A 180 19.15 -20.21 2.36
N TYR A 181 20.08 -19.25 2.27
CA TYR A 181 21.44 -19.51 1.81
C TYR A 181 22.24 -20.39 2.80
N LYS A 182 22.09 -20.16 4.10
CA LYS A 182 22.77 -20.96 5.15
C LYS A 182 22.38 -22.44 5.07
N ASP A 183 21.11 -22.72 4.89
CA ASP A 183 20.54 -24.06 4.99
C ASP A 183 20.39 -24.74 3.61
N GLY A 184 20.43 -23.99 2.52
CA GLY A 184 20.19 -24.49 1.17
C GLY A 184 18.70 -24.76 0.89
N ILE A 185 17.80 -23.93 1.46
CA ILE A 185 16.36 -24.05 1.29
C ILE A 185 15.89 -23.15 0.15
N GLY A 186 15.26 -23.71 -0.89
CA GLY A 186 14.80 -22.96 -2.06
C GLY A 186 15.92 -22.37 -2.92
N THR A 187 17.16 -22.52 -2.50
CA THR A 187 18.36 -22.10 -3.23
C THR A 187 19.54 -23.01 -2.87
N LYS A 188 20.63 -22.93 -3.64
CA LYS A 188 21.86 -23.66 -3.29
C LYS A 188 22.46 -23.05 -2.02
N LYS A 189 22.91 -23.92 -1.09
CA LYS A 189 23.63 -23.51 0.11
C LYS A 189 24.86 -22.67 -0.24
N ASP A 190 25.00 -21.51 0.42
CA ASP A 190 26.08 -20.55 0.17
C ASP A 190 26.31 -19.71 1.43
N LEU A 191 27.33 -20.06 2.22
CA LEU A 191 27.62 -19.37 3.48
C LEU A 191 28.14 -17.96 3.29
N ASP A 192 28.82 -17.68 2.17
CA ASP A 192 29.32 -16.33 1.88
C ASP A 192 28.18 -15.37 1.60
N LYS A 193 27.18 -15.81 0.83
CA LYS A 193 25.96 -15.02 0.60
C LYS A 193 25.11 -14.87 1.86
N SER A 194 25.04 -15.92 2.70
CA SER A 194 24.38 -15.79 4.01
C SER A 194 25.06 -14.70 4.85
N ALA A 195 26.40 -14.74 4.98
CA ALA A 195 27.16 -13.75 5.71
C ALA A 195 27.00 -12.33 5.13
N TYR A 196 26.98 -12.20 3.80
CA TYR A 196 26.73 -10.92 3.12
C TYR A 196 25.40 -10.29 3.57
N TRP A 197 24.31 -11.06 3.58
CA TRP A 197 22.99 -10.53 4.00
C TRP A 197 22.96 -10.16 5.48
N LEU A 198 23.60 -10.96 6.36
CA LEU A 198 23.70 -10.64 7.80
C LEU A 198 24.48 -9.35 8.05
N THR A 199 25.62 -9.16 7.37
CA THR A 199 26.41 -7.91 7.47
C THR A 199 25.61 -6.70 6.98
N ARG A 200 24.82 -6.86 5.91
CA ARG A 200 23.96 -5.78 5.41
C ARG A 200 22.91 -5.35 6.43
N ILE A 201 22.32 -6.32 7.15
CA ILE A 201 21.36 -6.06 8.23
C ILE A 201 22.02 -5.28 9.39
N GLU A 202 23.23 -5.64 9.77
CA GLU A 202 23.99 -4.98 10.84
C GLU A 202 24.31 -3.53 10.50
N ASN A 203 24.66 -3.26 9.24
CA ASN A 203 25.03 -1.92 8.76
C ASN A 203 23.81 -0.99 8.54
N SER A 204 22.59 -1.51 8.59
CA SER A 204 21.35 -0.74 8.40
C SER A 204 20.71 -0.27 9.73
N LYS A 205 21.32 -0.59 10.87
CA LYS A 205 20.91 -0.14 12.22
C LYS A 205 21.59 1.15 12.61
#